data_6579d708b3045b0a664167786d978196
#
_entry.id   6579d708b3045b0a664167786d978196
#
_cell.length_a   1.000
_cell.length_b   1.000
_cell.length_c   1.000
_cell.angle_alpha   90.00
_cell.angle_beta   90.00
_cell.angle_gamma   90.00
#
_symmetry.space_group_name_H-M   'P 1'
#
loop_
_entity.id
_entity.type
_entity.pdbx_description
1 polymer ?
#
loop_
_entity_poly.entity_id
_entity_poly.type
_entity_poly.pdbx_seq_one_letter_code
_entity_poly.pdbx_strand_id
1 'polypeptide(L)'
;SLKEEVILDIVKGRSPQIENTGDTIVFSVTGKPIVPRSENQLKLVQEYEKNDMLFAIGPAGSGKTYTAIALAVRSLKNKEIKKIILSRPAVEAGEKLGFLPGDMKDKIDPYLQPLYDALQDMIPAAKLKEYMELNVIQIAPLAFMRGRTLNDAVVILDEAQNTTTQQIKMFLTRMGMNTKMIVTGDMTQIDLPSSQTSGLIQALKILKGVKGISFIELNKKDIVRHKLVTRIVEAYEKFEEKQKTLHSCHSERSEKSENIKRIY
;
A
#
# COMPACT_ATOMS: atom_id res chain seq x y z
N SER A 1 23.54 13.11 15.76
CA SER A 1 23.87 13.82 16.99
C SER A 1 22.63 14.58 17.44
N LEU A 2 22.22 14.37 18.68
CA LEU A 2 21.18 15.18 19.32
C LEU A 2 21.71 16.64 19.39
N LYS A 3 20.88 17.60 18.98
CA LYS A 3 21.23 19.02 19.08
C LYS A 3 21.43 19.37 20.57
N GLU A 4 22.44 20.16 20.90
CA GLU A 4 22.74 20.58 22.29
C GLU A 4 21.53 21.17 23.02
N GLU A 5 20.66 21.89 22.31
CA GLU A 5 19.42 22.45 22.82
C GLU A 5 18.45 21.41 23.38
N VAL A 6 18.33 20.23 22.69
CA VAL A 6 17.47 19.13 23.13
C VAL A 6 17.98 18.51 24.43
N ILE A 7 19.31 18.43 24.61
CA ILE A 7 19.95 17.93 25.84
C ILE A 7 19.71 18.91 26.98
N LEU A 8 19.82 20.22 26.73
CA LEU A 8 19.58 21.28 27.71
C LEU A 8 18.13 21.33 28.20
N ASP A 9 17.16 21.08 27.33
CA ASP A 9 15.74 21.03 27.70
C ASP A 9 15.42 19.80 28.56
N ILE A 10 15.98 18.64 28.24
CA ILE A 10 15.86 17.42 29.06
C ILE A 10 16.44 17.63 30.47
N VAL A 11 17.64 18.25 30.57
CA VAL A 11 18.30 18.52 31.83
C VAL A 11 17.51 19.54 32.69
N LYS A 12 16.80 20.47 32.06
CA LYS A 12 15.95 21.45 32.71
C LYS A 12 14.53 20.94 33.03
N GLY A 13 14.26 19.62 32.82
CA GLY A 13 12.94 19.03 33.06
C GLY A 13 11.85 19.55 32.14
N ARG A 14 12.22 20.19 31.04
CA ARG A 14 11.30 20.59 29.97
C ARG A 14 11.20 19.47 28.97
N SER A 15 9.98 19.08 28.58
CA SER A 15 9.79 18.25 27.43
C SER A 15 10.41 18.95 26.22
N PRO A 16 11.37 18.33 25.51
CA PRO A 16 11.94 18.95 24.33
C PRO A 16 10.82 19.32 23.38
N GLN A 17 10.69 20.61 23.07
CA GLN A 17 9.82 21.06 21.98
C GLN A 17 10.50 20.60 20.69
N ILE A 18 10.18 19.35 20.27
CA ILE A 18 10.44 18.91 18.92
C ILE A 18 9.58 19.84 18.07
N GLU A 19 10.24 20.67 17.25
CA GLU A 19 9.53 21.49 16.26
C GLU A 19 8.58 20.55 15.52
N ASN A 20 7.30 20.62 15.86
CA ASN A 20 6.24 20.03 15.08
C ASN A 20 6.23 20.81 13.76
N THR A 21 7.02 20.36 12.80
CA THR A 21 6.76 20.71 11.42
C THR A 21 5.35 20.18 11.16
N GLY A 22 4.41 21.06 10.82
CA GLY A 22 2.97 20.76 10.74
C GLY A 22 2.59 19.57 9.87
N ASP A 23 3.57 18.94 9.23
CA ASP A 23 3.42 17.80 8.32
C ASP A 23 3.83 16.45 8.94
N THR A 24 4.22 16.37 10.22
CA THR A 24 4.62 15.10 10.83
C THR A 24 3.41 14.18 11.01
N ILE A 25 3.44 13.02 10.38
CA ILE A 25 2.39 12.00 10.51
C ILE A 25 2.58 11.27 11.85
N VAL A 26 3.75 10.70 12.08
CA VAL A 26 4.11 9.95 13.28
C VAL A 26 5.63 9.94 13.46
N PHE A 27 6.13 9.63 14.64
CA PHE A 27 7.57 9.40 14.85
C PHE A 27 7.93 7.93 14.74
N SER A 28 9.07 7.64 14.09
CA SER A 28 9.65 6.32 14.03
C SER A 28 10.14 5.87 15.42
N VAL A 29 10.48 4.59 15.56
CA VAL A 29 11.10 4.04 16.79
C VAL A 29 12.45 4.69 17.14
N THR A 30 13.13 5.27 16.16
CA THR A 30 14.39 6.01 16.33
C THR A 30 14.18 7.49 16.65
N GLY A 31 12.92 7.94 16.83
CA GLY A 31 12.58 9.35 17.09
C GLY A 31 12.62 10.25 15.86
N LYS A 32 12.86 9.73 14.66
CA LYS A 32 12.81 10.53 13.43
C LYS A 32 11.36 10.78 13.01
N PRO A 33 11.00 12.01 12.60
CA PRO A 33 9.66 12.29 12.10
C PRO A 33 9.44 11.58 10.75
N ILE A 34 8.28 10.94 10.63
CA ILE A 34 7.77 10.41 9.37
C ILE A 34 6.85 11.49 8.80
N VAL A 35 7.26 12.04 7.67
CA VAL A 35 6.57 13.14 6.99
C VAL A 35 6.22 12.75 5.55
N PRO A 36 5.19 13.35 4.93
CA PRO A 36 4.97 13.22 3.50
C PRO A 36 6.20 13.69 2.72
N ARG A 37 6.67 12.88 1.80
CA ARG A 37 7.86 13.18 0.97
C ARG A 37 7.52 13.75 -0.40
N SER A 38 6.24 13.81 -0.74
CA SER A 38 5.73 14.34 -1.98
C SER A 38 4.37 15.00 -1.80
N GLU A 39 3.96 15.82 -2.77
CA GLU A 39 2.66 16.49 -2.76
C GLU A 39 1.49 15.50 -2.72
N ASN A 40 1.60 14.37 -3.43
CA ASN A 40 0.54 13.36 -3.45
C ASN A 40 0.46 12.59 -2.12
N GLN A 41 1.61 12.35 -1.45
CA GLN A 41 1.59 11.81 -0.08
C GLN A 41 0.98 12.82 0.91
N LEU A 42 1.29 14.11 0.78
CA LEU A 42 0.67 15.17 1.58
C LEU A 42 -0.85 15.22 1.35
N LYS A 43 -1.28 15.12 0.08
CA LYS A 43 -2.70 15.04 -0.26
C LYS A 43 -3.37 13.82 0.38
N LEU A 44 -2.72 12.66 0.41
CA LEU A 44 -3.24 11.47 1.10
C LEU A 44 -3.47 11.75 2.59
N VAL A 45 -2.54 12.42 3.25
CA VAL A 45 -2.68 12.83 4.66
C VAL A 45 -3.86 13.78 4.86
N GLN A 46 -4.00 14.80 4.02
CA GLN A 46 -5.08 15.79 4.09
C GLN A 46 -6.46 15.19 3.83
N GLU A 47 -6.55 14.29 2.84
CA GLU A 47 -7.81 13.62 2.52
C GLU A 47 -8.23 12.58 3.56
N TYR A 48 -7.26 12.01 4.30
CA TYR A 48 -7.54 11.11 5.40
C TYR A 48 -8.36 11.76 6.52
N GLU A 49 -8.17 13.05 6.77
CA GLU A 49 -8.93 13.78 7.79
C GLU A 49 -10.41 13.96 7.38
N LYS A 50 -10.68 14.10 6.08
CA LYS A 50 -11.97 14.52 5.54
C LYS A 50 -12.88 13.37 5.10
N ASN A 51 -12.31 12.19 4.87
CA ASN A 51 -13.01 11.07 4.27
C ASN A 51 -12.90 9.81 5.11
N ASP A 52 -13.90 8.94 5.00
CA ASP A 52 -13.92 7.65 5.69
C ASP A 52 -13.25 6.56 4.85
N MET A 53 -13.18 6.73 3.53
CA MET A 53 -12.56 5.77 2.64
C MET A 53 -11.63 6.45 1.64
N LEU A 54 -10.39 5.92 1.51
CA LEU A 54 -9.38 6.44 0.60
C LEU A 54 -8.85 5.34 -0.31
N PHE A 55 -8.65 5.70 -1.56
CA PHE A 55 -7.93 4.88 -2.54
C PHE A 55 -6.63 5.58 -2.89
N ALA A 56 -5.50 5.01 -2.49
CA ALA A 56 -4.16 5.50 -2.82
C ALA A 56 -3.55 4.60 -3.90
N ILE A 57 -3.58 5.06 -5.14
CA ILE A 57 -3.21 4.28 -6.32
C ILE A 57 -1.93 4.86 -6.93
N GLY A 58 -1.03 4.00 -7.35
CA GLY A 58 0.21 4.43 -8.02
C GLY A 58 1.29 3.36 -8.02
N PRO A 59 2.47 3.66 -8.60
CA PRO A 59 3.52 2.68 -8.80
C PRO A 59 4.15 2.20 -7.48
N ALA A 60 4.77 1.02 -7.53
CA ALA A 60 5.54 0.49 -6.42
C ALA A 60 6.66 1.47 -6.00
N GLY A 61 6.90 1.58 -4.68
CA GLY A 61 7.91 2.50 -4.12
C GLY A 61 7.46 3.96 -3.99
N SER A 62 6.21 4.31 -4.33
CA SER A 62 5.66 5.66 -4.10
C SER A 62 5.22 5.92 -2.65
N GLY A 63 5.39 4.95 -1.74
CA GLY A 63 5.11 5.10 -0.31
C GLY A 63 3.63 4.99 0.10
N LYS A 64 2.74 4.52 -0.79
CA LYS A 64 1.29 4.36 -0.52
C LYS A 64 1.02 3.64 0.80
N THR A 65 1.49 2.41 0.87
CA THR A 65 1.26 1.51 2.01
C THR A 65 1.92 2.01 3.28
N TYR A 66 3.15 2.50 3.17
CA TYR A 66 3.89 3.06 4.29
C TYR A 66 3.19 4.29 4.89
N THR A 67 2.72 5.22 4.04
CA THR A 67 1.97 6.40 4.48
C THR A 67 0.62 6.00 5.09
N ALA A 68 -0.09 5.03 4.50
CA ALA A 68 -1.34 4.52 5.05
C ALA A 68 -1.15 3.91 6.46
N ILE A 69 -0.09 3.12 6.66
CA ILE A 69 0.25 2.55 7.96
C ILE A 69 0.64 3.64 8.96
N ALA A 70 1.41 4.66 8.53
CA ALA A 70 1.76 5.79 9.38
C ALA A 70 0.52 6.54 9.89
N LEU A 71 -0.48 6.77 9.03
CA LEU A 71 -1.76 7.37 9.40
C LEU A 71 -2.53 6.52 10.41
N ALA A 72 -2.58 5.20 10.18
CA ALA A 72 -3.22 4.28 11.11
C ALA A 72 -2.55 4.25 12.49
N VAL A 73 -1.21 4.23 12.52
CA VAL A 73 -0.43 4.28 13.78
C VAL A 73 -0.64 5.61 14.50
N ARG A 74 -0.70 6.72 13.77
CA ARG A 74 -1.03 8.03 14.34
C ARG A 74 -2.40 8.00 15.03
N SER A 75 -3.44 7.54 14.32
CA SER A 75 -4.80 7.47 14.86
C SER A 75 -4.89 6.53 16.08
N LEU A 76 -4.13 5.42 16.10
CA LEU A 76 -4.06 4.55 17.27
C LEU A 76 -3.36 5.22 18.46
N LYS A 77 -2.23 5.91 18.23
CA LYS A 77 -1.50 6.65 19.26
C LYS A 77 -2.34 7.80 19.85
N ASN A 78 -3.12 8.46 19.01
CA ASN A 78 -4.05 9.54 19.40
C ASN A 78 -5.34 9.01 20.07
N LYS A 79 -5.53 7.69 20.15
CA LYS A 79 -6.74 7.04 20.69
C LYS A 79 -8.03 7.39 19.91
N GLU A 80 -7.92 7.77 18.65
CA GLU A 80 -9.03 8.01 17.74
C GLU A 80 -9.73 6.71 17.34
N ILE A 81 -8.95 5.63 17.33
CA ILE A 81 -9.37 4.26 17.02
C ILE A 81 -8.84 3.28 18.05
N LYS A 82 -9.40 2.08 18.10
CA LYS A 82 -8.98 0.99 18.99
C LYS A 82 -8.16 -0.09 18.27
N LYS A 83 -8.25 -0.18 16.95
CA LYS A 83 -7.64 -1.27 16.17
C LYS A 83 -7.05 -0.81 14.87
N ILE A 84 -5.96 -1.46 14.47
CA ILE A 84 -5.43 -1.41 13.11
C ILE A 84 -5.59 -2.81 12.51
N ILE A 85 -6.16 -2.88 11.30
CA ILE A 85 -6.34 -4.14 10.59
C ILE A 85 -5.70 -3.98 9.21
N LEU A 86 -4.64 -4.77 8.97
CA LEU A 86 -3.93 -4.82 7.71
C LEU A 86 -4.29 -6.09 6.97
N SER A 87 -4.63 -5.96 5.72
CA SER A 87 -5.03 -7.07 4.88
C SER A 87 -4.38 -6.98 3.51
N ARG A 88 -4.11 -8.15 2.94
CA ARG A 88 -3.59 -8.30 1.58
C ARG A 88 -4.29 -9.48 0.92
N PRO A 89 -4.63 -9.42 -0.38
CA PRO A 89 -5.11 -10.58 -1.10
C PRO A 89 -4.00 -11.64 -1.16
N ALA A 90 -4.33 -12.88 -0.91
CA ALA A 90 -3.42 -13.98 -1.19
C ALA A 90 -3.44 -14.20 -2.71
N VAL A 91 -2.35 -13.89 -3.39
CA VAL A 91 -2.16 -14.14 -4.82
C VAL A 91 -1.18 -15.28 -4.95
N GLU A 92 -1.54 -16.30 -5.69
CA GLU A 92 -0.60 -17.31 -6.11
C GLU A 92 0.26 -16.73 -7.26
N ALA A 93 1.29 -15.95 -6.90
CA ALA A 93 2.25 -15.42 -7.85
C ALA A 93 3.13 -16.56 -8.38
N GLY A 94 2.68 -17.27 -9.41
CA GLY A 94 3.50 -18.27 -10.15
C GLY A 94 3.89 -19.53 -9.37
N GLU A 95 4.09 -19.43 -8.08
CA GLU A 95 4.33 -20.56 -7.16
C GLU A 95 3.03 -20.86 -6.41
N LYS A 96 2.42 -21.99 -6.73
CA LYS A 96 1.22 -22.44 -6.01
C LYS A 96 1.55 -22.57 -4.54
N LEU A 97 0.87 -21.80 -3.67
CA LEU A 97 0.99 -21.87 -2.20
C LEU A 97 1.00 -23.32 -1.66
N GLY A 98 0.43 -24.26 -2.42
CA GLY A 98 0.44 -25.68 -2.12
C GLY A 98 1.81 -26.37 -2.14
N PHE A 99 2.83 -25.80 -2.80
CA PHE A 99 4.17 -26.38 -2.90
C PHE A 99 5.15 -25.91 -1.83
N LEU A 100 4.84 -24.86 -1.07
CA LEU A 100 5.69 -24.42 0.03
C LEU A 100 5.53 -25.37 1.24
N PRO A 101 6.61 -25.80 1.88
CA PRO A 101 6.53 -26.59 3.11
C PRO A 101 6.02 -25.73 4.27
N GLY A 102 5.29 -26.35 5.21
CA GLY A 102 4.76 -25.70 6.41
C GLY A 102 3.23 -25.53 6.40
N ASP A 103 2.71 -25.05 7.51
CA ASP A 103 1.28 -24.76 7.69
C ASP A 103 0.82 -23.56 6.85
N MET A 104 -0.50 -23.42 6.67
CA MET A 104 -1.08 -22.32 5.88
C MET A 104 -0.59 -20.93 6.38
N LYS A 105 -0.37 -20.79 7.68
CA LYS A 105 0.14 -19.56 8.30
C LYS A 105 1.58 -19.27 7.86
N ASP A 106 2.45 -20.27 7.90
CA ASP A 106 3.87 -20.15 7.50
C ASP A 106 4.02 -19.79 6.03
N LYS A 107 3.08 -20.22 5.19
CA LYS A 107 3.06 -19.92 3.74
C LYS A 107 2.60 -18.51 3.41
N ILE A 108 1.75 -17.92 4.25
CA ILE A 108 1.18 -16.59 4.05
C ILE A 108 2.07 -15.49 4.67
N ASP A 109 2.79 -15.80 5.74
CA ASP A 109 3.64 -14.83 6.46
C ASP A 109 4.63 -14.07 5.56
N PRO A 110 5.33 -14.67 4.57
CA PRO A 110 6.23 -13.94 3.68
C PRO A 110 5.54 -12.81 2.89
N TYR A 111 4.28 -13.01 2.49
CA TYR A 111 3.51 -12.00 1.76
C TYR A 111 3.07 -10.83 2.64
N LEU A 112 3.00 -11.04 3.94
CA LEU A 112 2.61 -10.03 4.91
C LEU A 112 3.82 -9.31 5.53
N GLN A 113 5.05 -9.82 5.30
CA GLN A 113 6.27 -9.27 5.88
C GLN A 113 6.45 -7.76 5.64
N PRO A 114 6.19 -7.18 4.44
CA PRO A 114 6.32 -5.75 4.24
C PRO A 114 5.41 -4.90 5.13
N LEU A 115 4.27 -5.45 5.57
CA LEU A 115 3.36 -4.77 6.50
C LEU A 115 3.93 -4.79 7.93
N TYR A 116 4.55 -5.90 8.34
CA TYR A 116 5.26 -6.00 9.62
C TYR A 116 6.43 -5.03 9.67
N ASP A 117 7.25 -4.98 8.62
CA ASP A 117 8.43 -4.11 8.54
C ASP A 117 8.03 -2.63 8.70
N ALA A 118 6.96 -2.20 8.03
CA ALA A 118 6.47 -0.84 8.15
C ALA A 118 5.96 -0.53 9.58
N LEU A 119 5.30 -1.47 10.24
CA LEU A 119 4.87 -1.30 11.64
C LEU A 119 6.06 -1.24 12.59
N GLN A 120 7.09 -2.04 12.39
CA GLN A 120 8.31 -2.08 13.22
C GLN A 120 9.10 -0.77 13.14
N ASP A 121 9.04 -0.05 12.04
CA ASP A 121 9.62 1.29 11.94
C ASP A 121 8.94 2.33 12.87
N MET A 122 7.67 2.10 13.23
CA MET A 122 6.83 3.08 13.92
C MET A 122 6.46 2.68 15.34
N ILE A 123 6.54 1.38 15.66
CA ILE A 123 6.14 0.80 16.94
C ILE A 123 7.29 -0.08 17.45
N PRO A 124 7.78 0.13 18.69
CA PRO A 124 8.81 -0.73 19.26
C PRO A 124 8.41 -2.21 19.25
N ALA A 125 9.34 -3.11 18.94
CA ALA A 125 9.06 -4.54 18.71
C ALA A 125 8.28 -5.20 19.87
N ALA A 126 8.65 -4.92 21.12
CA ALA A 126 7.94 -5.44 22.28
C ALA A 126 6.47 -4.98 22.34
N LYS A 127 6.24 -3.69 22.01
CA LYS A 127 4.87 -3.12 22.00
C LYS A 127 4.05 -3.62 20.81
N LEU A 128 4.69 -3.82 19.66
CA LEU A 128 4.03 -4.39 18.50
C LEU A 128 3.56 -5.82 18.79
N LYS A 129 4.42 -6.63 19.42
CA LYS A 129 4.07 -8.00 19.85
C LYS A 129 2.88 -7.98 20.79
N GLU A 130 2.90 -7.14 21.84
CA GLU A 130 1.76 -6.96 22.77
C GLU A 130 0.48 -6.58 22.04
N TYR A 131 0.53 -5.60 21.11
CA TYR A 131 -0.63 -5.18 20.34
C TYR A 131 -1.20 -6.28 19.45
N MET A 132 -0.35 -7.16 18.93
CA MET A 132 -0.80 -8.31 18.14
C MET A 132 -1.44 -9.39 19.01
N GLU A 133 -0.86 -9.70 20.17
CA GLU A 133 -1.43 -10.65 21.14
C GLU A 133 -2.80 -10.20 21.66
N LEU A 134 -2.97 -8.90 21.91
CA LEU A 134 -4.23 -8.28 22.33
C LEU A 134 -5.21 -8.01 21.18
N ASN A 135 -4.86 -8.38 19.93
CA ASN A 135 -5.65 -8.09 18.73
C ASN A 135 -5.97 -6.59 18.52
N VAL A 136 -5.12 -5.71 19.04
CA VAL A 136 -5.15 -4.26 18.74
C VAL A 136 -4.60 -4.02 17.33
N ILE A 137 -3.57 -4.75 16.93
CA ILE A 137 -3.08 -4.80 15.55
C ILE A 137 -3.28 -6.20 15.01
N GLN A 138 -3.94 -6.31 13.86
CA GLN A 138 -4.22 -7.56 13.17
C GLN A 138 -3.66 -7.49 11.75
N ILE A 139 -2.91 -8.51 11.35
CA ILE A 139 -2.46 -8.69 9.98
C ILE A 139 -3.02 -10.03 9.51
N ALA A 140 -3.85 -10.00 8.47
CA ALA A 140 -4.53 -11.20 8.01
C ALA A 140 -4.84 -11.15 6.51
N PRO A 141 -4.85 -12.31 5.82
CA PRO A 141 -5.31 -12.40 4.45
C PRO A 141 -6.74 -11.89 4.28
N LEU A 142 -7.04 -11.34 3.12
CA LEU A 142 -8.35 -10.76 2.80
C LEU A 142 -9.53 -11.72 3.05
N ALA A 143 -9.34 -13.02 2.84
CA ALA A 143 -10.38 -14.02 3.06
C ALA A 143 -10.92 -14.04 4.51
N PHE A 144 -10.07 -13.67 5.49
CA PHE A 144 -10.45 -13.65 6.92
C PHE A 144 -11.31 -12.44 7.30
N MET A 145 -11.56 -11.52 6.36
CA MET A 145 -12.46 -10.37 6.59
C MET A 145 -13.92 -10.71 6.35
N ARG A 146 -14.21 -11.86 5.74
CA ARG A 146 -15.59 -12.28 5.44
C ARG A 146 -16.43 -12.45 6.71
N GLY A 147 -17.66 -11.91 6.69
CA GLY A 147 -18.61 -12.04 7.81
C GLY A 147 -18.32 -11.15 9.02
N ARG A 148 -17.26 -10.34 8.98
CA ARG A 148 -16.90 -9.41 10.05
C ARG A 148 -17.54 -8.04 9.81
N THR A 149 -17.81 -7.30 10.89
CA THR A 149 -18.04 -5.86 10.89
C THR A 149 -16.90 -5.23 11.68
N LEU A 150 -16.19 -4.31 11.05
CA LEU A 150 -14.97 -3.72 11.59
C LEU A 150 -15.30 -2.35 12.16
N ASN A 151 -15.31 -2.23 13.49
CA ASN A 151 -15.63 -1.00 14.21
C ASN A 151 -14.40 -0.44 14.91
N ASP A 152 -14.39 0.88 15.16
CA ASP A 152 -13.35 1.61 15.88
C ASP A 152 -11.94 1.30 15.31
N ALA A 153 -11.79 1.29 13.99
CA ALA A 153 -10.57 0.79 13.34
C ALA A 153 -10.12 1.63 12.16
N VAL A 154 -8.82 1.59 11.90
CA VAL A 154 -8.30 1.86 10.55
C VAL A 154 -7.99 0.53 9.90
N VAL A 155 -8.58 0.31 8.73
CA VAL A 155 -8.47 -0.94 7.96
C VAL A 155 -7.77 -0.64 6.65
N ILE A 156 -6.66 -1.35 6.38
CA ILE A 156 -5.87 -1.16 5.17
C ILE A 156 -5.93 -2.43 4.33
N LEU A 157 -6.31 -2.29 3.07
CA LEU A 157 -6.17 -3.32 2.04
C LEU A 157 -5.02 -2.95 1.12
N ASP A 158 -3.93 -3.68 1.23
CA ASP A 158 -2.75 -3.50 0.39
C ASP A 158 -2.78 -4.45 -0.82
N GLU A 159 -2.12 -4.06 -1.91
CA GLU A 159 -2.08 -4.80 -3.20
C GLU A 159 -3.48 -5.11 -3.75
N ALA A 160 -4.40 -4.15 -3.61
CA ALA A 160 -5.81 -4.34 -3.96
C ALA A 160 -6.07 -4.59 -5.46
N GLN A 161 -5.11 -4.28 -6.36
CA GLN A 161 -5.20 -4.62 -7.78
C GLN A 161 -5.33 -6.12 -8.00
N ASN A 162 -4.86 -6.92 -7.04
CA ASN A 162 -4.90 -8.37 -7.07
C ASN A 162 -6.17 -8.95 -6.42
N THR A 163 -7.21 -8.14 -6.22
CA THR A 163 -8.54 -8.60 -5.79
C THR A 163 -9.47 -8.80 -6.97
N THR A 164 -10.35 -9.78 -6.86
CA THR A 164 -11.53 -9.87 -7.74
C THR A 164 -12.58 -8.84 -7.34
N THR A 165 -13.55 -8.58 -8.23
CA THR A 165 -14.69 -7.70 -7.93
C THR A 165 -15.47 -8.11 -6.70
N GLN A 166 -15.66 -9.41 -6.50
CA GLN A 166 -16.37 -9.93 -5.34
C GLN A 166 -15.57 -9.73 -4.05
N GLN A 167 -14.26 -9.92 -4.10
CA GLN A 167 -13.38 -9.76 -2.96
C GLN A 167 -13.31 -8.30 -2.50
N ILE A 168 -13.11 -7.34 -3.42
CA ILE A 168 -13.06 -5.93 -3.03
C ILE A 168 -14.41 -5.44 -2.53
N LYS A 169 -15.52 -5.81 -3.17
CA LYS A 169 -16.87 -5.49 -2.69
C LYS A 169 -17.11 -6.05 -1.29
N MET A 170 -16.74 -7.31 -1.07
CA MET A 170 -16.83 -7.96 0.25
C MET A 170 -16.04 -7.16 1.29
N PHE A 171 -14.81 -6.74 0.99
CA PHE A 171 -13.96 -5.98 1.91
C PHE A 171 -14.56 -4.59 2.23
N LEU A 172 -14.90 -3.81 1.23
CA LEU A 172 -15.42 -2.44 1.39
C LEU A 172 -16.72 -2.41 2.24
N THR A 173 -17.52 -3.46 2.14
CA THR A 173 -18.77 -3.60 2.92
C THR A 173 -18.54 -4.11 4.37
N ARG A 174 -17.31 -4.25 4.82
CA ARG A 174 -16.97 -4.57 6.23
C ARG A 174 -16.87 -3.34 7.12
N MET A 175 -16.89 -2.15 6.53
CA MET A 175 -16.82 -0.89 7.27
C MET A 175 -17.93 -0.81 8.30
N GLY A 176 -17.55 -0.61 9.56
CA GLY A 176 -18.44 -0.40 10.69
C GLY A 176 -18.35 1.03 11.22
N MET A 177 -18.88 1.23 12.41
CA MET A 177 -18.89 2.54 13.06
C MET A 177 -17.48 2.98 13.44
N ASN A 178 -17.19 4.28 13.33
CA ASN A 178 -15.91 4.89 13.66
C ASN A 178 -14.73 4.18 12.97
N THR A 179 -14.88 3.87 11.68
CA THR A 179 -13.87 3.14 10.91
C THR A 179 -13.46 3.94 9.69
N LYS A 180 -12.15 3.98 9.43
CA LYS A 180 -11.61 4.49 8.17
C LYS A 180 -11.00 3.33 7.38
N MET A 181 -11.19 3.35 6.06
CA MET A 181 -10.59 2.36 5.16
C MET A 181 -9.62 3.02 4.20
N ILE A 182 -8.44 2.41 4.03
CA ILE A 182 -7.46 2.83 3.04
C ILE A 182 -7.17 1.64 2.13
N VAL A 183 -7.40 1.83 0.83
CA VAL A 183 -7.12 0.84 -0.20
C VAL A 183 -5.91 1.29 -0.99
N THR A 184 -4.84 0.51 -0.98
CA THR A 184 -3.63 0.79 -1.75
C THR A 184 -3.47 -0.20 -2.89
N GLY A 185 -2.91 0.24 -4.02
CA GLY A 185 -2.71 -0.63 -5.15
C GLY A 185 -1.89 -0.01 -6.29
N ASP A 186 -1.41 -0.88 -7.17
CA ASP A 186 -0.68 -0.53 -8.38
C ASP A 186 -1.38 -1.16 -9.60
N MET A 187 -2.01 -0.34 -10.44
CA MET A 187 -2.74 -0.84 -11.60
C MET A 187 -1.83 -1.42 -12.70
N THR A 188 -0.52 -1.24 -12.59
CA THR A 188 0.46 -1.79 -13.54
C THR A 188 0.95 -3.18 -13.16
N GLN A 189 0.71 -3.62 -11.91
CA GLN A 189 1.19 -4.88 -11.36
C GLN A 189 0.00 -5.80 -10.98
N ILE A 190 -0.76 -6.19 -11.99
CA ILE A 190 -1.92 -7.09 -11.80
C ILE A 190 -1.47 -8.52 -12.06
N ASP A 191 -1.42 -9.33 -11.00
CA ASP A 191 -1.01 -10.74 -11.03
C ASP A 191 -2.20 -11.71 -11.12
N LEU A 192 -3.41 -11.18 -11.36
CA LEU A 192 -4.59 -12.01 -11.55
C LEU A 192 -4.53 -12.79 -12.88
N PRO A 193 -5.10 -14.00 -12.94
CA PRO A 193 -5.28 -14.73 -14.21
C PRO A 193 -5.98 -13.84 -15.25
N SER A 194 -5.60 -13.98 -16.52
CA SER A 194 -6.14 -13.17 -17.63
C SER A 194 -7.67 -13.26 -17.80
N SER A 195 -8.29 -14.31 -17.27
CA SER A 195 -9.74 -14.49 -17.23
C SER A 195 -10.46 -13.67 -16.16
N GLN A 196 -9.70 -13.01 -15.26
CA GLN A 196 -10.25 -12.24 -14.15
C GLN A 196 -9.94 -10.76 -14.31
N THR A 197 -10.94 -9.93 -14.05
CA THR A 197 -10.78 -8.48 -14.02
C THR A 197 -10.46 -8.02 -12.61
N SER A 198 -9.47 -7.12 -12.49
CA SER A 198 -9.14 -6.50 -11.21
C SER A 198 -10.34 -5.76 -10.62
N GLY A 199 -10.71 -6.15 -9.41
CA GLY A 199 -11.78 -5.51 -8.64
C GLY A 199 -11.46 -4.06 -8.30
N LEU A 200 -10.18 -3.72 -8.12
CA LEU A 200 -9.75 -2.35 -7.88
C LEU A 200 -10.13 -1.44 -9.06
N ILE A 201 -9.87 -1.86 -10.31
CA ILE A 201 -10.21 -1.09 -11.50
C ILE A 201 -11.72 -0.84 -11.58
N GLN A 202 -12.53 -1.85 -11.24
CA GLN A 202 -13.98 -1.67 -11.21
C GLN A 202 -14.43 -0.76 -10.07
N ALA A 203 -13.87 -0.92 -8.86
CA ALA A 203 -14.20 -0.08 -7.72
C ALA A 203 -13.92 1.40 -8.00
N LEU A 204 -12.78 1.73 -8.64
CA LEU A 204 -12.43 3.09 -9.02
C LEU A 204 -13.48 3.72 -9.98
N LYS A 205 -14.04 2.93 -10.89
CA LYS A 205 -15.10 3.40 -11.81
C LYS A 205 -16.44 3.57 -11.11
N ILE A 206 -16.84 2.59 -10.30
CA ILE A 206 -18.17 2.54 -9.69
C ILE A 206 -18.30 3.54 -8.54
N LEU A 207 -17.24 3.76 -7.75
CA LEU A 207 -17.28 4.59 -6.55
C LEU A 207 -16.91 6.06 -6.80
N LYS A 208 -16.60 6.41 -8.04
CA LYS A 208 -16.28 7.80 -8.41
C LYS A 208 -17.48 8.71 -8.12
N GLY A 209 -17.24 9.77 -7.33
CA GLY A 209 -18.27 10.73 -6.94
C GLY A 209 -19.12 10.33 -5.73
N VAL A 210 -18.88 9.18 -5.11
CA VAL A 210 -19.52 8.81 -3.85
C VAL A 210 -18.97 9.68 -2.72
N LYS A 211 -19.83 10.37 -2.00
CA LYS A 211 -19.43 11.24 -0.86
C LYS A 211 -18.77 10.43 0.25
N GLY A 212 -17.69 10.94 0.81
CA GLY A 212 -16.91 10.27 1.86
C GLY A 212 -15.82 9.33 1.31
N ILE A 213 -15.67 9.25 -0.02
CA ILE A 213 -14.60 8.48 -0.69
C ILE A 213 -13.69 9.44 -1.44
N SER A 214 -12.38 9.33 -1.21
CA SER A 214 -11.36 10.09 -1.93
C SER A 214 -10.41 9.17 -2.70
N PHE A 215 -9.98 9.64 -3.89
CA PHE A 215 -9.05 8.95 -4.76
C PHE A 215 -7.79 9.79 -4.92
N ILE A 216 -6.65 9.22 -4.54
CA ILE A 216 -5.34 9.85 -4.58
C ILE A 216 -4.46 9.06 -5.55
N GLU A 217 -4.02 9.70 -6.62
CA GLU A 217 -3.12 9.13 -7.60
C GLU A 217 -1.69 9.57 -7.30
N LEU A 218 -0.85 8.60 -6.92
CA LEU A 218 0.59 8.76 -6.83
C LEU A 218 1.22 8.41 -8.19
N ASN A 219 2.34 9.03 -8.52
CA ASN A 219 2.98 8.88 -9.81
C ASN A 219 4.49 8.60 -9.68
N LYS A 220 5.21 8.49 -10.81
CA LYS A 220 6.66 8.22 -10.82
C LYS A 220 7.48 9.26 -10.03
N LYS A 221 7.01 10.50 -9.87
CA LYS A 221 7.72 11.54 -9.09
C LYS A 221 7.65 11.30 -7.58
N ASP A 222 6.67 10.53 -7.12
CA ASP A 222 6.50 10.16 -5.70
C ASP A 222 7.44 9.02 -5.28
N ILE A 223 8.12 8.38 -6.25
CA ILE A 223 8.98 7.24 -5.98
C ILE A 223 10.29 7.72 -5.32
N VAL A 224 10.51 7.28 -4.09
CA VAL A 224 11.77 7.49 -3.37
C VAL A 224 12.61 6.22 -3.47
N ARG A 225 13.59 6.23 -4.38
CA ARG A 225 14.49 5.09 -4.61
C ARG A 225 15.95 5.52 -4.57
N HIS A 226 16.82 4.56 -4.26
CA HIS A 226 18.25 4.76 -4.43
C HIS A 226 18.56 5.05 -5.91
N LYS A 227 19.45 6.01 -6.21
CA LYS A 227 19.79 6.44 -7.57
C LYS A 227 20.17 5.29 -8.51
N LEU A 228 20.88 4.28 -7.99
CA LEU A 228 21.24 3.09 -8.76
C LEU A 228 20.02 2.26 -9.15
N VAL A 229 19.05 2.08 -8.23
CA VAL A 229 17.83 1.32 -8.51
C VAL A 229 17.00 2.03 -9.58
N THR A 230 16.93 3.36 -9.57
CA THR A 230 16.27 4.13 -10.64
C THR A 230 16.92 3.83 -12.00
N ARG A 231 18.25 3.87 -12.09
CA ARG A 231 18.99 3.56 -13.34
C ARG A 231 18.79 2.12 -13.82
N ILE A 232 18.71 1.17 -12.89
CA ILE A 232 18.44 -0.24 -13.23
C ILE A 232 17.04 -0.36 -13.85
N VAL A 233 16.00 0.20 -13.22
CA VAL A 233 14.62 0.16 -13.73
C VAL A 233 14.54 0.81 -15.12
N GLU A 234 15.12 2.00 -15.30
CA GLU A 234 15.16 2.67 -16.59
C GLU A 234 15.86 1.83 -17.68
N ALA A 235 16.90 1.08 -17.32
CA ALA A 235 17.59 0.21 -18.27
C ALA A 235 16.70 -0.96 -18.73
N TYR A 236 15.96 -1.57 -17.80
CA TYR A 236 15.01 -2.63 -18.13
C TYR A 236 13.81 -2.11 -18.93
N GLU A 237 13.21 -0.98 -18.56
CA GLU A 237 12.11 -0.34 -19.31
C GLU A 237 12.54 -0.08 -20.77
N LYS A 238 13.72 0.49 -21.01
CA LYS A 238 14.28 0.72 -22.34
C LYS A 238 14.49 -0.57 -23.14
N PHE A 239 14.88 -1.63 -22.49
CA PHE A 239 15.07 -2.94 -23.13
C PHE A 239 13.71 -3.54 -23.58
N GLU A 240 12.72 -3.49 -22.72
CA GLU A 240 11.37 -3.97 -23.03
C GLU A 240 10.69 -3.19 -24.15
N GLU A 241 10.85 -1.85 -24.15
CA GLU A 241 10.35 -1.00 -25.25
C GLU A 241 10.98 -1.36 -26.59
N LYS A 242 12.29 -1.61 -26.63
CA LYS A 242 12.98 -2.06 -27.84
C LYS A 242 12.47 -3.43 -28.31
N GLN A 243 12.22 -4.36 -27.40
CA GLN A 243 11.66 -5.66 -27.76
C GLN A 243 10.24 -5.57 -28.34
N LYS A 244 9.37 -4.74 -27.74
CA LYS A 244 8.02 -4.50 -28.26
C LYS A 244 8.04 -3.88 -29.66
N THR A 245 8.93 -2.93 -29.90
CA THR A 245 9.10 -2.30 -31.22
C THR A 245 9.61 -3.29 -32.28
N LEU A 246 10.52 -4.19 -31.91
CA LEU A 246 11.00 -5.25 -32.81
C LEU A 246 9.91 -6.28 -33.16
N HIS A 247 9.09 -6.67 -32.20
CA HIS A 247 7.98 -7.61 -32.42
C HIS A 247 6.88 -6.99 -33.29
N SER A 248 6.53 -5.71 -33.10
CA SER A 248 5.55 -5.03 -33.96
C SER A 248 6.07 -4.90 -35.41
N CYS A 249 7.35 -4.63 -35.59
CA CYS A 249 7.97 -4.53 -36.94
C CYS A 249 8.04 -5.90 -37.67
N HIS A 250 8.18 -7.01 -36.92
CA HIS A 250 8.15 -8.36 -37.47
C HIS A 250 6.75 -8.81 -37.85
N SER A 251 5.72 -8.49 -37.07
CA SER A 251 4.33 -8.81 -37.40
C SER A 251 3.85 -8.04 -38.65
N GLU A 252 4.18 -6.78 -38.79
CA GLU A 252 3.85 -5.99 -39.99
C GLU A 252 4.56 -6.50 -41.26
N ARG A 253 5.79 -7.02 -41.13
CA ARG A 253 6.49 -7.63 -42.27
C ARG A 253 5.89 -8.97 -42.69
N SER A 254 5.45 -9.79 -41.75
CA SER A 254 4.79 -11.07 -42.05
C SER A 254 3.43 -10.87 -42.72
N GLU A 255 2.60 -9.94 -42.24
CA GLU A 255 1.32 -9.58 -42.85
C GLU A 255 1.47 -9.02 -44.28
N LYS A 256 2.48 -8.15 -44.51
CA LYS A 256 2.77 -7.66 -45.86
C LYS A 256 3.22 -8.78 -46.83
N SER A 257 4.00 -9.74 -46.35
CA SER A 257 4.44 -10.87 -47.18
C SER A 257 3.32 -11.86 -47.50
N GLU A 258 2.35 -12.08 -46.60
CA GLU A 258 1.17 -12.91 -46.87
C GLU A 258 0.17 -12.23 -47.79
N ASN A 259 -0.01 -10.92 -47.71
CA ASN A 259 -0.88 -10.16 -48.63
C ASN A 259 -0.32 -10.14 -50.06
N ILE A 260 1.00 -10.11 -50.23
CA ILE A 260 1.61 -10.19 -51.57
C ILE A 260 1.43 -11.59 -52.18
N LYS A 261 1.46 -12.67 -51.39
CA LYS A 261 1.22 -14.05 -51.84
C LYS A 261 -0.25 -14.37 -52.19
N ARG A 262 -1.20 -13.52 -51.78
CA ARG A 262 -2.63 -13.67 -52.13
C ARG A 262 -3.04 -12.91 -53.38
N ILE A 263 -2.15 -12.13 -53.98
CA ILE A 263 -2.43 -11.31 -55.18
C ILE A 263 -1.81 -11.95 -56.44
N TYR A 264 -0.98 -12.99 -56.28
CA TYR A 264 -0.46 -13.84 -57.34
C TYR A 264 -0.90 -15.31 -57.10
#